data_1d8ca0441c1c1173f056684be7a8f5e3
#
_entry.id   1d8ca0441c1c1173f056684be7a8f5e3
#
_cell.length_a   1.000
_cell.length_b   1.000
_cell.length_c   1.000
_cell.angle_alpha   90.00
_cell.angle_beta   90.00
_cell.angle_gamma   90.00
#
_symmetry.space_group_name_H-M   'P 1'
#
loop_
_entity.id
_entity.type
_entity.pdbx_description
1 polymer ?
#
loop_
_entity_poly.entity_id
_entity_poly.type
_entity_poly.pdbx_seq_one_letter_code
_entity_poly.pdbx_strand_id
1 'polypeptide(L)'
;MHKRVSDTIIDVLKAASVALVSSGCIQLLPSVGPSYEEPKVMPTAFYIPDAGFPTENTASDLLYVPAETNEDTRVEITSSSAANWWKLFNDPILDNLISGAVTNNLSYLSSLKRLEQSNYELLGSYAAFLPAFTVGGDWTRSHFHKNVPAGGFSKNTYNTSNIGLDGNWEIDIFGGNRRNTEAKFALADARINLVTEIGKQYINLRTMQERISVAHTNLALQTETYQILKSRFDSGIGDELAVNQCAYIVEQTRARIPQMMAGEEAYKNALAVLAGEIPGALHELLDPPEVSRDWIVVPQKISTMPLDMMRARPDVKIAERRLAAETASIGVAKALWFPRLFISGSVGLQTRDSVNLFDKKSFLASIGPSVSWPIFQGGAIYANVKAAEARMDQAALEYALIIENAYAEVRNSYSAYTQEYHRYQALKAAVKAASDAVTISNDLYKNGLKDFNNVLDAQRSRLQLEEELVISRGQITLYLIDLYKALGGGLSAD
;
A
#
# COMPACT_ATOMS: atom_id res chain seq x y z
N MET A 1 -0.10 -15.98 -45.12
CA MET A 1 0.79 -17.14 -44.88
C MET A 1 1.71 -16.89 -43.64
N HIS A 2 2.20 -15.69 -43.43
CA HIS A 2 3.09 -15.35 -42.29
C HIS A 2 2.46 -15.52 -40.89
N LYS A 3 1.18 -15.23 -40.71
CA LYS A 3 0.51 -15.32 -39.40
C LYS A 3 0.38 -16.75 -38.87
N ARG A 4 0.13 -17.74 -39.75
CA ARG A 4 0.03 -19.16 -39.37
C ARG A 4 1.36 -19.79 -38.95
N VAL A 5 2.48 -19.36 -39.54
CA VAL A 5 3.83 -19.85 -39.20
C VAL A 5 4.25 -19.34 -37.84
N SER A 6 3.96 -18.05 -37.52
CA SER A 6 4.21 -17.46 -36.21
C SER A 6 3.43 -18.16 -35.10
N ASP A 7 2.13 -18.41 -35.31
CA ASP A 7 1.28 -19.05 -34.32
C ASP A 7 1.69 -20.52 -34.05
N THR A 8 2.10 -21.25 -35.10
CA THR A 8 2.60 -22.63 -34.97
C THR A 8 3.95 -22.70 -34.22
N ILE A 9 4.86 -21.74 -34.42
CA ILE A 9 6.13 -21.66 -33.71
C ILE A 9 5.91 -21.32 -32.24
N ILE A 10 4.98 -20.41 -31.93
CA ILE A 10 4.62 -20.05 -30.56
C ILE A 10 3.96 -21.23 -29.84
N ASP A 11 3.12 -22.00 -30.50
CA ASP A 11 2.45 -23.18 -29.91
C ASP A 11 3.41 -24.36 -29.71
N VAL A 12 4.38 -24.55 -30.61
CA VAL A 12 5.47 -25.54 -30.43
C VAL A 12 6.40 -25.14 -29.29
N LEU A 13 6.72 -23.85 -29.15
CA LEU A 13 7.54 -23.34 -28.04
C LEU A 13 6.80 -23.44 -26.70
N LYS A 14 5.49 -23.17 -26.68
CA LYS A 14 4.63 -23.38 -25.49
C LYS A 14 4.54 -24.87 -25.13
N ALA A 15 4.34 -25.76 -26.09
CA ALA A 15 4.29 -27.19 -25.86
C ALA A 15 5.63 -27.75 -25.37
N ALA A 16 6.75 -27.28 -25.91
CA ALA A 16 8.10 -27.66 -25.46
C ALA A 16 8.41 -27.12 -24.05
N SER A 17 8.00 -25.88 -23.71
CA SER A 17 8.19 -25.32 -22.39
C SER A 17 7.33 -26.00 -21.32
N VAL A 18 6.06 -26.36 -21.65
CA VAL A 18 5.18 -27.12 -20.76
C VAL A 18 5.69 -28.54 -20.55
N ALA A 19 6.19 -29.20 -21.59
CA ALA A 19 6.77 -30.54 -21.49
C ALA A 19 8.07 -30.59 -20.65
N LEU A 20 8.91 -29.55 -20.71
CA LEU A 20 10.14 -29.42 -19.88
C LEU A 20 9.83 -29.06 -18.41
N VAL A 21 8.79 -28.29 -18.18
CA VAL A 21 8.34 -27.91 -16.82
C VAL A 21 7.54 -29.04 -16.15
N SER A 22 6.78 -29.84 -16.93
CA SER A 22 6.01 -30.98 -16.39
C SER A 22 6.84 -32.22 -16.12
N SER A 23 8.03 -32.35 -16.71
CA SER A 23 8.87 -33.53 -16.54
C SER A 23 9.84 -33.45 -15.37
N GLY A 24 9.54 -32.79 -14.26
CA GLY A 24 10.24 -32.96 -12.95
C GLY A 24 11.79 -32.94 -12.94
N CYS A 25 12.46 -32.91 -14.11
CA CYS A 25 13.91 -33.01 -14.24
C CYS A 25 14.67 -31.79 -13.73
N ILE A 26 14.00 -30.63 -13.58
CA ILE A 26 14.67 -29.43 -13.07
C ILE A 26 14.90 -29.51 -11.54
N GLN A 27 14.14 -30.34 -10.84
CA GLN A 27 14.30 -30.53 -9.38
C GLN A 27 15.44 -31.46 -8.96
N LEU A 28 16.05 -32.20 -9.92
CA LEU A 28 17.09 -33.19 -9.66
C LEU A 28 18.52 -32.64 -9.73
N LEU A 29 18.71 -31.38 -10.12
CA LEU A 29 20.02 -30.77 -10.20
C LEU A 29 20.40 -30.14 -8.85
N PRO A 30 21.62 -30.41 -8.33
CA PRO A 30 22.08 -29.88 -7.04
C PRO A 30 22.20 -28.35 -7.12
N SER A 31 21.38 -27.62 -6.35
CA SER A 31 21.54 -26.16 -6.19
C SER A 31 22.68 -25.88 -5.21
N VAL A 32 23.61 -25.00 -5.59
CA VAL A 32 24.69 -24.53 -4.71
C VAL A 32 24.23 -23.28 -3.98
N GLY A 33 24.18 -23.33 -2.65
CA GLY A 33 23.83 -22.17 -1.82
C GLY A 33 22.91 -22.53 -0.66
N PRO A 34 22.67 -21.60 0.29
CA PRO A 34 21.73 -21.81 1.37
C PRO A 34 20.30 -21.87 0.82
N SER A 35 19.52 -22.86 1.27
CA SER A 35 18.06 -22.85 1.10
C SER A 35 17.46 -21.85 2.08
N TYR A 36 16.50 -21.05 1.61
CA TYR A 36 15.72 -20.18 2.48
C TYR A 36 14.85 -21.06 3.39
N GLU A 37 14.99 -20.84 4.70
CA GLU A 37 14.04 -21.33 5.70
C GLU A 37 13.29 -20.13 6.25
N GLU A 38 11.95 -20.21 6.29
CA GLU A 38 11.12 -19.20 6.91
C GLU A 38 11.56 -19.04 8.38
N PRO A 39 11.86 -17.81 8.86
CA PRO A 39 12.24 -17.59 10.24
C PRO A 39 11.16 -18.13 11.17
N LYS A 40 11.43 -19.21 11.89
CA LYS A 40 10.46 -19.92 12.75
C LYS A 40 10.10 -19.16 14.01
N VAL A 41 10.86 -18.10 14.34
CA VAL A 41 10.74 -17.40 15.60
C VAL A 41 10.81 -15.90 15.33
N MET A 42 9.78 -15.17 15.73
CA MET A 42 10.03 -13.81 16.18
C MET A 42 11.11 -13.93 17.25
N PRO A 43 12.20 -13.14 17.20
CA PRO A 43 13.24 -13.21 18.24
C PRO A 43 12.56 -13.16 19.60
N THR A 44 12.90 -14.06 20.50
CA THR A 44 12.39 -14.11 21.87
C THR A 44 12.65 -12.81 22.65
N ALA A 45 13.51 -11.94 22.17
CA ALA A 45 13.71 -10.57 22.64
C ALA A 45 12.50 -9.65 22.40
N PHE A 46 11.55 -10.02 21.53
CA PHE A 46 10.27 -9.34 21.31
C PHE A 46 9.13 -9.88 22.19
N TYR A 47 9.42 -10.79 23.10
CA TYR A 47 8.51 -11.08 24.20
C TYR A 47 8.38 -9.78 25.02
N ILE A 48 7.26 -9.13 24.87
CA ILE A 48 6.86 -8.06 25.75
C ILE A 48 6.58 -8.74 27.08
N PRO A 49 7.39 -8.46 28.12
CA PRO A 49 6.95 -8.84 29.46
C PRO A 49 5.61 -8.13 29.67
N ASP A 50 4.57 -8.82 30.04
CA ASP A 50 3.24 -8.44 30.52
C ASP A 50 2.85 -6.94 30.62
N ALA A 51 3.45 -6.06 29.83
CA ALA A 51 3.19 -4.65 29.81
C ALA A 51 2.11 -4.32 28.78
N GLY A 52 0.90 -4.69 29.07
CA GLY A 52 -0.25 -3.93 28.63
C GLY A 52 -1.07 -4.39 27.45
N PHE A 53 -0.93 -5.62 26.94
CA PHE A 53 -2.10 -6.27 26.34
C PHE A 53 -2.74 -7.12 27.44
N PRO A 54 -3.99 -6.85 27.82
CA PRO A 54 -4.64 -7.65 28.81
C PRO A 54 -4.77 -9.08 28.30
N THR A 55 -3.99 -10.02 28.85
CA THR A 55 -4.46 -11.40 28.94
C THR A 55 -5.79 -11.37 29.70
N GLU A 56 -6.70 -12.30 29.45
CA GLU A 56 -8.09 -12.31 29.93
C GLU A 56 -8.30 -11.91 31.41
N ASN A 57 -7.26 -11.88 32.25
CA ASN A 57 -7.33 -11.63 33.68
C ASN A 57 -6.80 -10.27 34.17
N THR A 58 -6.13 -9.44 33.32
CA THR A 58 -5.60 -8.13 33.74
C THR A 58 -6.29 -6.95 33.06
N ALA A 59 -7.20 -7.20 32.09
CA ALA A 59 -7.97 -6.16 31.41
C ALA A 59 -8.99 -5.46 32.32
N SER A 60 -9.39 -6.11 33.43
CA SER A 60 -10.39 -5.57 34.36
C SER A 60 -9.87 -4.46 35.25
N ASP A 61 -8.56 -4.38 35.52
CA ASP A 61 -8.03 -3.47 36.54
C ASP A 61 -7.50 -2.14 36.01
N LEU A 62 -7.33 -1.98 34.69
CA LEU A 62 -6.88 -0.72 34.05
C LEU A 62 -8.00 0.10 33.40
N LEU A 63 -9.20 -0.43 33.32
CA LEU A 63 -10.38 0.24 32.81
C LEU A 63 -11.45 0.27 33.90
N TYR A 64 -11.30 1.16 34.88
CA TYR A 64 -12.45 1.54 35.72
C TYR A 64 -13.43 2.30 34.81
N VAL A 65 -14.32 1.57 34.16
CA VAL A 65 -15.53 2.11 33.56
C VAL A 65 -16.63 1.89 34.60
N PRO A 66 -17.32 2.94 35.08
CA PRO A 66 -18.48 2.77 35.92
C PRO A 66 -19.45 1.82 35.22
N ALA A 67 -19.88 0.78 35.94
CA ALA A 67 -20.78 -0.25 35.46
C ALA A 67 -22.20 0.30 35.33
N GLU A 68 -22.47 1.04 34.26
CA GLU A 68 -23.84 1.34 33.81
C GLU A 68 -23.82 1.65 32.32
N THR A 69 -23.76 0.63 31.48
CA THR A 69 -24.33 0.67 30.11
C THR A 69 -24.35 -0.73 29.50
N ASN A 70 -25.41 -1.01 28.79
CA ASN A 70 -25.82 -2.25 28.12
C ASN A 70 -24.69 -3.06 27.50
N GLU A 71 -24.72 -4.37 27.68
CA GLU A 71 -23.72 -5.39 27.26
C GLU A 71 -23.48 -5.52 25.74
N ASP A 72 -24.05 -4.67 24.88
CA ASP A 72 -24.25 -4.97 23.47
C ASP A 72 -23.24 -4.36 22.47
N THR A 73 -22.11 -3.80 22.90
CA THR A 73 -21.18 -3.14 21.97
C THR A 73 -19.73 -3.62 22.06
N ARG A 74 -19.51 -4.90 22.35
CA ARG A 74 -18.18 -5.52 22.26
C ARG A 74 -17.94 -5.94 20.81
N VAL A 75 -16.86 -5.47 20.20
CA VAL A 75 -16.42 -5.90 18.87
C VAL A 75 -15.19 -6.79 19.02
N GLU A 76 -15.28 -8.00 18.48
CA GLU A 76 -14.13 -8.88 18.30
C GLU A 76 -13.52 -8.61 16.93
N ILE A 77 -12.22 -8.27 16.90
CA ILE A 77 -11.49 -8.16 15.64
C ILE A 77 -11.08 -9.57 15.23
N THR A 78 -11.74 -10.07 14.18
CA THR A 78 -11.40 -11.33 13.52
C THR A 78 -10.74 -11.02 12.17
N SER A 79 -10.02 -11.99 11.58
CA SER A 79 -9.45 -11.84 10.24
C SER A 79 -10.50 -11.51 9.18
N SER A 80 -11.71 -12.06 9.30
CA SER A 80 -12.83 -11.78 8.38
C SER A 80 -13.42 -10.37 8.57
N SER A 81 -13.55 -9.90 9.82
CA SER A 81 -14.02 -8.53 10.10
C SER A 81 -12.99 -7.49 9.71
N ALA A 82 -11.69 -7.78 9.87
CA ALA A 82 -10.62 -6.91 9.43
C ALA A 82 -10.53 -6.82 7.90
N ALA A 83 -10.82 -7.90 7.18
CA ALA A 83 -10.78 -7.91 5.71
C ALA A 83 -11.74 -6.91 5.07
N ASN A 84 -12.90 -6.68 5.67
CA ASN A 84 -13.93 -5.78 5.17
C ASN A 84 -14.42 -4.83 6.29
N TRP A 85 -13.49 -4.23 7.01
CA TRP A 85 -13.76 -3.40 8.18
C TRP A 85 -14.76 -2.26 7.93
N TRP A 86 -14.81 -1.69 6.72
CA TRP A 86 -15.72 -0.60 6.36
C TRP A 86 -17.20 -1.00 6.41
N LYS A 87 -17.51 -2.29 6.26
CA LYS A 87 -18.89 -2.80 6.40
C LYS A 87 -19.45 -2.67 7.81
N LEU A 88 -18.59 -2.51 8.82
CA LEU A 88 -19.02 -2.24 10.20
C LEU A 88 -19.76 -0.91 10.33
N PHE A 89 -19.54 0.01 9.40
CA PHE A 89 -20.23 1.31 9.41
C PHE A 89 -21.64 1.25 8.82
N ASN A 90 -22.03 0.15 8.16
CA ASN A 90 -23.34 -0.03 7.51
C ASN A 90 -23.72 1.15 6.59
N ASP A 91 -22.74 1.77 5.96
CA ASP A 91 -22.92 2.92 5.08
C ASP A 91 -22.78 2.51 3.60
N PRO A 92 -23.91 2.49 2.84
CA PRO A 92 -23.89 2.07 1.44
C PRO A 92 -23.10 3.02 0.55
N ILE A 93 -22.93 4.30 0.94
CA ILE A 93 -22.14 5.26 0.17
C ILE A 93 -20.66 4.89 0.27
N LEU A 94 -20.18 4.57 1.47
CA LEU A 94 -18.81 4.12 1.69
C LEU A 94 -18.52 2.80 0.94
N ASP A 95 -19.45 1.83 0.99
CA ASP A 95 -19.33 0.57 0.26
C ASP A 95 -19.21 0.80 -1.26
N ASN A 96 -20.04 1.67 -1.82
CA ASN A 96 -20.00 2.03 -3.24
C ASN A 96 -18.71 2.75 -3.63
N LEU A 97 -18.23 3.68 -2.81
CA LEU A 97 -16.96 4.38 -3.04
C LEU A 97 -15.78 3.42 -3.08
N ILE A 98 -15.69 2.49 -2.12
CA ILE A 98 -14.59 1.52 -2.04
C ILE A 98 -14.64 0.55 -3.22
N SER A 99 -15.83 0.03 -3.56
CA SER A 99 -15.97 -0.89 -4.70
C SER A 99 -15.66 -0.22 -6.04
N GLY A 100 -16.11 1.03 -6.23
CA GLY A 100 -15.78 1.83 -7.41
C GLY A 100 -14.29 2.16 -7.51
N ALA A 101 -13.66 2.52 -6.40
CA ALA A 101 -12.24 2.85 -6.39
C ALA A 101 -11.33 1.67 -6.74
N VAL A 102 -11.62 0.47 -6.26
CA VAL A 102 -10.83 -0.74 -6.61
C VAL A 102 -10.85 -1.02 -8.11
N THR A 103 -11.91 -0.60 -8.82
CA THR A 103 -12.03 -0.79 -10.28
C THR A 103 -11.47 0.37 -11.09
N ASN A 104 -11.52 1.60 -10.59
CA ASN A 104 -11.27 2.80 -11.38
C ASN A 104 -10.06 3.62 -10.93
N ASN A 105 -9.56 3.43 -9.71
CA ASN A 105 -8.44 4.22 -9.21
C ASN A 105 -7.15 3.99 -10.02
N LEU A 106 -6.63 5.06 -10.63
CA LEU A 106 -5.48 5.00 -11.54
C LEU A 106 -4.19 4.51 -10.86
N SER A 107 -3.98 4.82 -9.59
CA SER A 107 -2.81 4.37 -8.83
C SER A 107 -2.88 2.86 -8.56
N TYR A 108 -4.06 2.36 -8.19
CA TYR A 108 -4.29 0.93 -8.00
C TYR A 108 -4.16 0.15 -9.31
N LEU A 109 -4.74 0.65 -10.42
CA LEU A 109 -4.59 0.09 -11.76
C LEU A 109 -3.12 0.09 -12.22
N SER A 110 -2.35 1.13 -11.90
CA SER A 110 -0.89 1.15 -12.14
C SER A 110 -0.18 0.02 -11.38
N SER A 111 -0.56 -0.24 -10.12
CA SER A 111 -0.01 -1.35 -9.33
C SER A 111 -0.39 -2.72 -9.90
N LEU A 112 -1.59 -2.85 -10.47
CA LEU A 112 -2.01 -4.06 -11.20
C LEU A 112 -1.13 -4.28 -12.45
N LYS A 113 -0.81 -3.21 -13.19
CA LYS A 113 0.10 -3.29 -14.34
C LYS A 113 1.55 -3.63 -13.94
N ARG A 114 2.00 -3.20 -12.78
CA ARG A 114 3.29 -3.63 -12.22
C ARG A 114 3.32 -5.12 -11.89
N LEU A 115 2.22 -5.67 -11.38
CA LEU A 115 2.09 -7.12 -11.19
C LEU A 115 2.13 -7.86 -12.54
N GLU A 116 1.43 -7.38 -13.55
CA GLU A 116 1.47 -7.94 -14.90
C GLU A 116 2.88 -7.89 -15.50
N GLN A 117 3.58 -6.76 -15.39
CA GLN A 117 4.98 -6.60 -15.79
C GLN A 117 5.86 -7.63 -15.10
N SER A 118 5.75 -7.76 -13.78
CA SER A 118 6.53 -8.71 -12.99
C SER A 118 6.30 -10.17 -13.40
N ASN A 119 5.07 -10.52 -13.80
CA ASN A 119 4.77 -11.85 -14.33
C ASN A 119 5.47 -12.10 -15.69
N TYR A 120 5.55 -11.09 -16.58
CA TYR A 120 6.31 -11.21 -17.83
C TYR A 120 7.82 -11.25 -17.61
N GLU A 121 8.35 -10.51 -16.64
CA GLU A 121 9.77 -10.57 -16.25
C GLU A 121 10.11 -11.96 -15.70
N LEU A 122 9.23 -12.56 -14.90
CA LEU A 122 9.37 -13.95 -14.45
C LEU A 122 9.36 -14.92 -15.64
N LEU A 123 8.44 -14.75 -16.59
CA LEU A 123 8.42 -15.56 -17.81
C LEU A 123 9.73 -15.38 -18.61
N GLY A 124 10.23 -14.15 -18.71
CA GLY A 124 11.53 -13.83 -19.33
C GLY A 124 12.71 -14.55 -18.64
N SER A 125 12.68 -14.64 -17.31
CA SER A 125 13.71 -15.36 -16.57
C SER A 125 13.66 -16.89 -16.81
N TYR A 126 12.48 -17.46 -17.00
CA TYR A 126 12.35 -18.86 -17.44
C TYR A 126 12.87 -19.09 -18.86
N ALA A 127 12.78 -18.09 -19.74
CA ALA A 127 13.32 -18.18 -21.08
C ALA A 127 14.86 -18.35 -21.12
N ALA A 128 15.58 -17.93 -20.05
CA ALA A 128 17.02 -18.15 -19.92
C ALA A 128 17.41 -19.63 -19.79
N PHE A 129 16.46 -20.52 -19.44
CA PHE A 129 16.70 -21.98 -19.45
C PHE A 129 16.57 -22.62 -20.85
N LEU A 130 16.12 -21.87 -21.84
CA LEU A 130 15.91 -22.34 -23.20
C LEU A 130 17.06 -21.90 -24.11
N PRO A 131 17.35 -22.66 -25.21
CA PRO A 131 18.32 -22.21 -26.18
C PRO A 131 17.86 -20.91 -26.86
N ALA A 132 18.80 -19.96 -27.00
CA ALA A 132 18.59 -18.75 -27.78
C ALA A 132 19.10 -18.93 -29.22
N PHE A 133 18.31 -18.49 -30.20
CA PHE A 133 18.67 -18.53 -31.59
C PHE A 133 18.72 -17.12 -32.17
N THR A 134 19.82 -16.80 -32.85
CA THR A 134 20.02 -15.49 -33.48
C THR A 134 20.35 -15.67 -34.95
N VAL A 135 19.67 -14.95 -35.81
CA VAL A 135 20.07 -14.84 -37.22
C VAL A 135 20.96 -13.63 -37.37
N GLY A 136 22.15 -13.85 -37.90
CA GLY A 136 23.14 -12.83 -38.13
C GLY A 136 23.69 -12.87 -39.56
N GLY A 137 24.16 -11.74 -40.04
CA GLY A 137 24.91 -11.67 -41.30
C GLY A 137 25.92 -10.58 -41.21
N ASP A 138 27.14 -10.89 -41.69
CA ASP A 138 28.24 -9.92 -41.75
C ASP A 138 28.96 -9.99 -43.09
N TRP A 139 29.49 -8.84 -43.43
CA TRP A 139 30.43 -8.68 -44.56
C TRP A 139 31.65 -7.96 -44.03
N THR A 140 32.81 -8.63 -44.19
CA THR A 140 34.09 -8.07 -43.71
C THR A 140 35.09 -8.05 -44.81
N ARG A 141 35.76 -6.89 -45.01
CA ARG A 141 36.92 -6.77 -45.90
C ARG A 141 38.17 -6.71 -45.06
N SER A 142 39.01 -7.73 -45.18
CA SER A 142 40.27 -7.82 -44.46
C SER A 142 41.45 -7.62 -45.40
N HIS A 143 42.39 -6.79 -44.97
CA HIS A 143 43.67 -6.59 -45.68
C HIS A 143 44.81 -6.93 -44.74
N PHE A 144 45.64 -7.89 -45.15
CA PHE A 144 46.81 -8.32 -44.39
C PHE A 144 48.10 -7.91 -45.03
N HIS A 145 48.98 -7.29 -44.27
CA HIS A 145 50.37 -6.99 -44.70
C HIS A 145 51.24 -8.23 -44.62
N LYS A 146 52.36 -8.24 -45.38
CA LYS A 146 53.29 -9.39 -45.51
C LYS A 146 53.79 -9.99 -44.16
N ASN A 147 53.84 -9.18 -43.11
CA ASN A 147 54.34 -9.55 -41.80
C ASN A 147 53.25 -10.12 -40.86
N VAL A 148 51.97 -10.17 -41.28
CA VAL A 148 50.89 -10.79 -40.52
C VAL A 148 50.74 -12.26 -41.00
N PRO A 149 50.80 -13.25 -40.12
CA PRO A 149 50.58 -14.63 -40.51
C PRO A 149 49.16 -14.82 -41.03
N ALA A 150 48.91 -14.56 -42.27
CA ALA A 150 47.65 -14.82 -42.96
C ALA A 150 47.76 -16.20 -43.61
N GLY A 151 47.43 -17.27 -42.88
CA GLY A 151 47.61 -18.65 -43.28
C GLY A 151 47.22 -18.98 -44.71
N GLY A 152 48.20 -19.11 -45.60
CA GLY A 152 48.04 -19.71 -46.92
C GLY A 152 47.30 -18.88 -48.01
N PHE A 153 47.08 -17.58 -47.84
CA PHE A 153 46.35 -16.76 -48.83
C PHE A 153 47.22 -16.15 -49.89
N SER A 154 46.88 -16.35 -51.15
CA SER A 154 47.55 -15.81 -52.32
C SER A 154 47.28 -14.29 -52.54
N LYS A 155 46.28 -13.71 -51.86
CA LYS A 155 45.90 -12.28 -51.97
C LYS A 155 45.96 -11.60 -50.61
N ASN A 156 46.51 -10.40 -50.54
CA ASN A 156 46.63 -9.59 -49.32
C ASN A 156 45.26 -9.02 -48.85
N THR A 157 44.27 -9.02 -49.73
CA THR A 157 42.91 -8.51 -49.44
C THR A 157 41.89 -9.56 -49.85
N TYR A 158 40.95 -9.86 -48.92
CA TYR A 158 39.82 -10.70 -49.22
C TYR A 158 38.57 -10.18 -48.52
N ASN A 159 37.41 -10.50 -49.10
CA ASN A 159 36.11 -10.22 -48.51
C ASN A 159 35.59 -11.53 -47.93
N THR A 160 34.96 -11.46 -46.75
CA THR A 160 34.23 -12.59 -46.18
C THR A 160 32.76 -12.15 -46.05
N SER A 161 31.85 -12.96 -46.54
CA SER A 161 30.41 -12.79 -46.32
C SER A 161 29.89 -14.00 -45.56
N ASN A 162 29.11 -13.74 -44.54
CA ASN A 162 28.52 -14.75 -43.67
C ASN A 162 27.04 -14.42 -43.47
N ILE A 163 26.18 -15.42 -43.50
CA ILE A 163 24.79 -15.36 -43.07
C ILE A 163 24.45 -16.68 -42.41
N GLY A 164 23.92 -16.64 -41.18
CA GLY A 164 23.69 -17.86 -40.46
C GLY A 164 22.69 -17.69 -39.32
N LEU A 165 22.27 -18.85 -38.80
CA LEU A 165 21.53 -19.02 -37.57
C LEU A 165 22.50 -19.58 -36.51
N ASP A 166 22.73 -18.82 -35.47
CA ASP A 166 23.52 -19.20 -34.31
C ASP A 166 22.61 -19.57 -33.17
N GLY A 167 22.85 -20.71 -32.53
CA GLY A 167 22.17 -21.18 -31.34
C GLY A 167 23.15 -21.23 -30.16
N ASN A 168 22.73 -20.71 -29.03
CA ASN A 168 23.49 -20.82 -27.79
C ASN A 168 22.55 -21.21 -26.64
N TRP A 169 22.99 -22.21 -25.86
CA TRP A 169 22.24 -22.70 -24.71
C TRP A 169 23.19 -22.88 -23.52
N GLU A 170 22.94 -22.16 -22.44
CA GLU A 170 23.56 -22.34 -21.15
C GLU A 170 22.71 -23.31 -20.33
N ILE A 171 23.33 -24.46 -19.95
CA ILE A 171 22.67 -25.43 -19.06
C ILE A 171 22.94 -25.00 -17.62
N ASP A 172 21.90 -24.41 -16.97
CA ASP A 172 21.98 -23.98 -15.58
C ASP A 172 21.92 -25.19 -14.63
N ILE A 173 23.07 -25.78 -14.37
CA ILE A 173 23.22 -26.94 -13.46
C ILE A 173 23.13 -26.48 -11.99
N PHE A 174 23.40 -25.21 -11.68
CA PHE A 174 23.62 -24.69 -10.32
C PHE A 174 22.56 -23.73 -9.80
N GLY A 175 21.48 -23.48 -10.54
CA GLY A 175 20.25 -22.88 -10.04
C GLY A 175 20.23 -21.36 -9.92
N GLY A 176 20.61 -20.60 -10.99
CA GLY A 176 20.70 -19.13 -10.99
C GLY A 176 19.38 -18.33 -11.03
N ASN A 177 18.23 -18.93 -11.38
CA ASN A 177 17.07 -18.18 -11.89
C ASN A 177 15.76 -18.40 -11.13
N ARG A 178 15.63 -17.96 -9.85
CA ARG A 178 14.35 -17.99 -9.14
C ARG A 178 13.99 -16.61 -8.57
N ARG A 179 13.04 -15.89 -9.20
CA ARG A 179 12.44 -14.67 -8.65
C ARG A 179 10.95 -14.55 -9.01
N ASN A 180 10.17 -14.03 -8.09
CA ASN A 180 8.98 -13.17 -8.12
C ASN A 180 7.72 -13.73 -7.44
N THR A 181 7.58 -13.41 -6.15
CA THR A 181 6.27 -13.40 -5.47
C THR A 181 5.99 -12.04 -4.81
N GLU A 182 6.96 -11.12 -4.85
CA GLU A 182 6.93 -9.80 -4.21
C GLU A 182 5.82 -8.89 -4.76
N ALA A 183 5.62 -8.89 -6.08
CA ALA A 183 4.65 -8.02 -6.74
C ALA A 183 3.18 -8.29 -6.37
N LYS A 184 2.82 -9.53 -6.00
CA LYS A 184 1.49 -9.85 -5.48
C LYS A 184 1.20 -9.13 -4.17
N PHE A 185 2.16 -9.13 -3.25
CA PHE A 185 2.01 -8.48 -1.96
C PHE A 185 2.04 -6.96 -2.08
N ALA A 186 2.81 -6.40 -3.03
CA ALA A 186 2.79 -4.98 -3.34
C ALA A 186 1.40 -4.50 -3.86
N LEU A 187 0.71 -5.33 -4.66
CA LEU A 187 -0.67 -5.04 -5.08
C LEU A 187 -1.64 -5.10 -3.88
N ALA A 188 -1.48 -6.09 -3.00
CA ALA A 188 -2.29 -6.22 -1.79
C ALA A 188 -2.09 -5.01 -0.86
N ASP A 189 -0.85 -4.54 -0.67
CA ASP A 189 -0.52 -3.33 0.08
C ASP A 189 -1.16 -2.08 -0.55
N ALA A 190 -1.08 -1.92 -1.87
CA ALA A 190 -1.72 -0.82 -2.58
C ALA A 190 -3.25 -0.80 -2.37
N ARG A 191 -3.89 -1.97 -2.32
CA ARG A 191 -5.32 -2.10 -2.01
C ARG A 191 -5.64 -1.66 -0.59
N ILE A 192 -4.89 -2.13 0.41
CA ILE A 192 -5.09 -1.74 1.82
C ILE A 192 -4.96 -0.24 1.97
N ASN A 193 -3.92 0.35 1.40
CA ASN A 193 -3.68 1.78 1.46
C ASN A 193 -4.80 2.58 0.79
N LEU A 194 -5.29 2.15 -0.39
CA LEU A 194 -6.41 2.80 -1.08
C LEU A 194 -7.69 2.76 -0.25
N VAL A 195 -8.09 1.58 0.24
CA VAL A 195 -9.32 1.41 1.03
C VAL A 195 -9.24 2.20 2.34
N THR A 196 -8.08 2.21 2.99
CA THR A 196 -7.85 2.97 4.22
C THR A 196 -7.96 4.48 3.95
N GLU A 197 -7.35 4.97 2.89
CA GLU A 197 -7.37 6.39 2.55
C GLU A 197 -8.79 6.87 2.21
N ILE A 198 -9.54 6.09 1.43
CA ILE A 198 -10.96 6.40 1.16
C ILE A 198 -11.75 6.46 2.47
N GLY A 199 -11.60 5.48 3.34
CA GLY A 199 -12.26 5.47 4.64
C GLY A 199 -11.93 6.72 5.45
N LYS A 200 -10.65 7.10 5.55
CA LYS A 200 -10.22 8.30 6.27
C LYS A 200 -10.79 9.58 5.68
N GLN A 201 -10.71 9.75 4.35
CA GLN A 201 -11.25 10.95 3.69
C GLN A 201 -12.77 11.02 3.84
N TYR A 202 -13.46 9.89 3.79
CA TYR A 202 -14.91 9.83 4.02
C TYR A 202 -15.29 10.22 5.45
N ILE A 203 -14.59 9.71 6.46
CA ILE A 203 -14.81 10.07 7.86
C ILE A 203 -14.52 11.57 8.11
N ASN A 204 -13.46 12.11 7.52
CA ASN A 204 -13.14 13.53 7.59
C ASN A 204 -14.23 14.38 6.94
N LEU A 205 -14.77 13.95 5.78
CA LEU A 205 -15.89 14.61 5.12
C LEU A 205 -17.12 14.65 6.04
N ARG A 206 -17.53 13.48 6.58
CA ARG A 206 -18.70 13.41 7.46
C ARG A 206 -18.52 14.23 8.74
N THR A 207 -17.35 14.20 9.33
CA THR A 207 -16.99 15.04 10.48
C THR A 207 -17.11 16.51 10.13
N MET A 208 -16.63 16.93 8.95
CA MET A 208 -16.72 18.32 8.52
C MET A 208 -18.17 18.76 8.27
N GLN A 209 -18.97 17.92 7.62
CA GLN A 209 -20.42 18.17 7.40
C GLN A 209 -21.18 18.33 8.73
N GLU A 210 -20.88 17.50 9.72
CA GLU A 210 -21.49 17.64 11.04
C GLU A 210 -21.05 18.92 11.76
N ARG A 211 -19.76 19.29 11.68
CA ARG A 211 -19.26 20.56 12.22
C ARG A 211 -19.95 21.75 11.58
N ILE A 212 -20.18 21.75 10.27
CA ILE A 212 -20.92 22.77 9.54
C ILE A 212 -22.37 22.84 10.04
N SER A 213 -23.03 21.70 10.22
CA SER A 213 -24.39 21.62 10.77
C SER A 213 -24.48 22.19 12.19
N VAL A 214 -23.53 21.88 13.07
CA VAL A 214 -23.43 22.46 14.42
C VAL A 214 -23.22 23.98 14.35
N ALA A 215 -22.34 24.47 13.47
CA ALA A 215 -22.06 25.88 13.28
C ALA A 215 -23.32 26.63 12.80
N HIS A 216 -24.07 26.07 11.85
CA HIS A 216 -25.34 26.68 11.39
C HIS A 216 -26.41 26.73 12.50
N THR A 217 -26.55 25.62 13.27
CA THR A 217 -27.48 25.58 14.40
C THR A 217 -27.14 26.65 15.44
N ASN A 218 -25.86 26.78 15.77
CA ASN A 218 -25.41 27.80 16.71
C ASN A 218 -25.56 29.23 16.17
N LEU A 219 -25.27 29.43 14.86
CA LEU A 219 -25.50 30.75 14.21
C LEU A 219 -26.97 31.14 14.26
N ALA A 220 -27.89 30.21 14.05
CA ALA A 220 -29.34 30.50 14.15
C ALA A 220 -29.73 30.93 15.57
N LEU A 221 -29.30 30.20 16.61
CA LEU A 221 -29.53 30.50 18.02
C LEU A 221 -28.92 31.86 18.44
N GLN A 222 -27.70 32.15 17.99
CA GLN A 222 -27.03 33.41 18.25
C GLN A 222 -27.76 34.59 17.56
N THR A 223 -28.22 34.35 16.33
CA THR A 223 -28.98 35.37 15.57
C THR A 223 -30.33 35.69 16.26
N GLU A 224 -31.06 34.68 16.74
CA GLU A 224 -32.29 34.87 17.51
C GLU A 224 -32.00 35.66 18.80
N THR A 225 -30.95 35.28 19.53
CA THR A 225 -30.52 36.02 20.73
C THR A 225 -30.21 37.50 20.43
N TYR A 226 -29.48 37.75 19.33
CA TYR A 226 -29.18 39.12 18.87
C TYR A 226 -30.44 39.90 18.58
N GLN A 227 -31.42 39.32 17.90
CA GLN A 227 -32.71 40.01 17.59
C GLN A 227 -33.47 40.36 18.85
N ILE A 228 -33.52 39.48 19.86
CA ILE A 228 -34.15 39.73 21.14
C ILE A 228 -33.47 40.92 21.87
N LEU A 229 -32.14 40.91 21.94
CA LEU A 229 -31.37 41.99 22.57
C LEU A 229 -31.57 43.32 21.87
N LYS A 230 -31.54 43.33 20.55
CA LYS A 230 -31.75 44.51 19.74
C LYS A 230 -33.17 45.11 19.97
N SER A 231 -34.20 44.27 19.98
CA SER A 231 -35.57 44.69 20.26
C SER A 231 -35.73 45.28 21.66
N ARG A 232 -35.07 44.75 22.67
CA ARG A 232 -35.07 45.29 24.03
C ARG A 232 -34.34 46.63 24.10
N PHE A 233 -33.23 46.80 23.41
CA PHE A 233 -32.49 48.05 23.32
C PHE A 233 -33.31 49.13 22.61
N ASP A 234 -33.91 48.80 21.47
CA ASP A 234 -34.78 49.71 20.71
C ASP A 234 -36.01 50.17 21.52
N SER A 235 -36.44 49.34 22.48
CA SER A 235 -37.53 49.66 23.43
C SER A 235 -37.05 50.42 24.68
N GLY A 236 -35.78 50.78 24.76
CA GLY A 236 -35.21 51.55 25.88
C GLY A 236 -34.97 50.75 27.17
N ILE A 237 -35.08 49.42 27.15
CA ILE A 237 -34.89 48.53 28.31
C ILE A 237 -33.66 47.62 28.17
N GLY A 238 -32.83 47.84 27.15
CA GLY A 238 -31.65 47.03 26.85
C GLY A 238 -30.36 47.80 26.98
N ASP A 239 -29.23 47.07 27.04
CA ASP A 239 -27.88 47.59 27.05
C ASP A 239 -27.26 47.49 25.64
N GLU A 240 -26.74 48.60 25.12
CA GLU A 240 -26.06 48.65 23.81
C GLU A 240 -24.80 47.78 23.78
N LEU A 241 -24.07 47.64 24.90
CA LEU A 241 -22.89 46.76 25.00
C LEU A 241 -23.27 45.31 24.72
N ALA A 242 -24.36 44.84 25.31
CA ALA A 242 -24.85 43.46 25.10
C ALA A 242 -25.21 43.19 23.62
N VAL A 243 -25.84 44.18 22.95
CA VAL A 243 -26.17 44.07 21.51
C VAL A 243 -24.91 43.97 20.66
N ASN A 244 -23.92 44.85 20.89
CA ASN A 244 -22.67 44.84 20.14
C ASN A 244 -21.83 43.57 20.41
N GLN A 245 -21.80 43.05 21.64
CA GLN A 245 -21.16 41.81 22.02
C GLN A 245 -21.80 40.59 21.32
N CYS A 246 -23.11 40.54 21.24
CA CYS A 246 -23.81 39.48 20.52
C CYS A 246 -23.59 39.59 19.00
N ALA A 247 -23.61 40.81 18.44
CA ALA A 247 -23.39 41.05 17.03
C ALA A 247 -22.02 40.50 16.55
N TYR A 248 -20.94 40.81 17.27
CA TYR A 248 -19.62 40.30 16.85
C TYR A 248 -19.50 38.78 16.94
N ILE A 249 -20.16 38.10 17.88
CA ILE A 249 -20.17 36.64 17.98
C ILE A 249 -20.91 36.03 16.79
N VAL A 250 -22.06 36.60 16.39
CA VAL A 250 -22.82 36.21 15.19
C VAL A 250 -21.91 36.28 13.96
N GLU A 251 -21.23 37.39 13.77
CA GLU A 251 -20.35 37.58 12.61
C GLU A 251 -19.09 36.68 12.67
N GLN A 252 -18.56 36.45 13.85
CA GLN A 252 -17.43 35.51 14.04
C GLN A 252 -17.82 34.07 13.67
N THR A 253 -19.02 33.62 14.10
CA THR A 253 -19.52 32.28 13.74
C THR A 253 -19.80 32.21 12.24
N ARG A 254 -20.43 33.27 11.67
CA ARG A 254 -20.69 33.35 10.22
C ARG A 254 -19.40 33.27 9.40
N ALA A 255 -18.32 33.92 9.84
CA ALA A 255 -17.04 33.93 9.14
C ALA A 255 -16.33 32.57 9.12
N ARG A 256 -16.60 31.69 10.09
CA ARG A 256 -16.00 30.33 10.14
C ARG A 256 -16.62 29.38 9.13
N ILE A 257 -17.90 29.51 8.82
CA ILE A 257 -18.65 28.58 7.95
C ILE A 257 -18.02 28.45 6.55
N PRO A 258 -17.70 29.57 5.82
CA PRO A 258 -17.07 29.43 4.49
C PRO A 258 -15.73 28.69 4.50
N GLN A 259 -14.95 28.85 5.56
CA GLN A 259 -13.69 28.09 5.72
C GLN A 259 -13.95 26.58 5.88
N MET A 260 -14.97 26.19 6.64
CA MET A 260 -15.38 24.79 6.80
C MET A 260 -15.92 24.23 5.50
N MET A 261 -16.72 24.99 4.74
CA MET A 261 -17.23 24.60 3.42
C MET A 261 -16.10 24.39 2.40
N ALA A 262 -15.07 25.22 2.42
CA ALA A 262 -13.89 25.01 1.58
C ALA A 262 -13.13 23.72 1.96
N GLY A 263 -13.07 23.36 3.26
CA GLY A 263 -12.52 22.08 3.74
C GLY A 263 -13.37 20.89 3.30
N GLU A 264 -14.70 21.00 3.38
CA GLU A 264 -15.64 20.00 2.91
C GLU A 264 -15.44 19.71 1.41
N GLU A 265 -15.36 20.77 0.60
CA GLU A 265 -15.11 20.66 -0.84
C GLU A 265 -13.78 19.94 -1.15
N ALA A 266 -12.74 20.24 -0.37
CA ALA A 266 -11.45 19.55 -0.53
C ALA A 266 -11.56 18.04 -0.26
N TYR A 267 -12.32 17.60 0.74
CA TYR A 267 -12.55 16.18 1.02
C TYR A 267 -13.38 15.50 -0.07
N LYS A 268 -14.41 16.17 -0.61
CA LYS A 268 -15.21 15.65 -1.74
C LYS A 268 -14.34 15.45 -2.97
N ASN A 269 -13.49 16.41 -3.29
CA ASN A 269 -12.57 16.33 -4.43
C ASN A 269 -11.52 15.25 -4.23
N ALA A 270 -10.98 15.08 -3.01
CA ALA A 270 -10.06 13.99 -2.69
C ALA A 270 -10.71 12.62 -2.87
N LEU A 271 -11.95 12.45 -2.42
CA LEU A 271 -12.72 11.21 -2.60
C LEU A 271 -13.00 10.92 -4.08
N ALA A 272 -13.31 11.93 -4.89
CA ALA A 272 -13.50 11.77 -6.33
C ALA A 272 -12.22 11.24 -7.00
N VAL A 273 -11.07 11.83 -6.70
CA VAL A 273 -9.77 11.36 -7.22
C VAL A 273 -9.46 9.92 -6.77
N LEU A 274 -9.73 9.60 -5.50
CA LEU A 274 -9.53 8.24 -4.98
C LEU A 274 -10.49 7.22 -5.62
N ALA A 275 -11.71 7.62 -5.95
CA ALA A 275 -12.67 6.79 -6.68
C ALA A 275 -12.35 6.65 -8.18
N GLY A 276 -11.37 7.39 -8.69
CA GLY A 276 -11.03 7.44 -10.11
C GLY A 276 -11.97 8.32 -10.94
N GLU A 277 -12.67 9.24 -10.27
CA GLU A 277 -13.62 10.17 -10.88
C GLU A 277 -13.06 11.59 -10.96
N ILE A 278 -13.67 12.41 -11.80
CA ILE A 278 -13.30 13.83 -11.92
C ILE A 278 -13.83 14.60 -10.69
N PRO A 279 -13.04 15.52 -10.09
CA PRO A 279 -13.53 16.41 -9.03
C PRO A 279 -14.88 17.06 -9.40
N GLY A 280 -15.83 16.99 -8.49
CA GLY A 280 -17.21 17.44 -8.72
C GLY A 280 -18.21 16.34 -9.05
N ALA A 281 -17.79 15.20 -9.60
CA ALA A 281 -18.70 14.13 -10.05
C ALA A 281 -19.45 13.43 -8.90
N LEU A 282 -18.90 13.43 -7.70
CA LEU A 282 -19.48 12.75 -6.53
C LEU A 282 -20.29 13.68 -5.62
N HIS A 283 -20.45 14.96 -5.93
CA HIS A 283 -21.12 15.92 -5.04
C HIS A 283 -22.54 15.49 -4.69
N GLU A 284 -23.33 15.12 -5.69
CA GLU A 284 -24.71 14.68 -5.49
C GLU A 284 -24.83 13.44 -4.57
N LEU A 285 -23.88 12.52 -4.67
CA LEU A 285 -23.79 11.33 -3.82
C LEU A 285 -23.34 11.67 -2.38
N LEU A 286 -22.43 12.64 -2.24
CA LEU A 286 -21.79 12.98 -0.97
C LEU A 286 -22.54 14.06 -0.17
N ASP A 287 -23.52 14.73 -0.76
CA ASP A 287 -24.39 15.72 -0.13
C ASP A 287 -25.76 15.12 0.20
N PRO A 288 -25.87 14.26 1.23
CA PRO A 288 -27.17 13.74 1.61
C PRO A 288 -28.05 14.88 2.17
N PRO A 289 -29.38 14.86 1.92
CA PRO A 289 -30.30 15.91 2.35
C PRO A 289 -30.38 16.05 3.88
N GLU A 290 -30.05 15.00 4.62
CA GLU A 290 -29.90 15.00 6.09
C GLU A 290 -28.66 14.19 6.47
N VAL A 291 -27.71 14.83 7.16
CA VAL A 291 -26.60 14.11 7.80
C VAL A 291 -27.15 13.47 9.07
N SER A 292 -27.39 12.17 9.04
CA SER A 292 -27.74 11.43 10.25
C SER A 292 -26.63 11.59 11.29
N ARG A 293 -26.96 12.01 12.50
CA ARG A 293 -25.98 12.13 13.60
C ARG A 293 -25.45 10.78 14.08
N ASP A 294 -26.10 9.68 13.68
CA ASP A 294 -25.79 8.32 14.11
C ASP A 294 -25.01 7.51 13.07
N TRP A 295 -24.35 8.19 12.13
CA TRP A 295 -23.61 7.53 11.04
C TRP A 295 -22.34 6.78 11.47
N ILE A 296 -21.87 6.98 12.71
CA ILE A 296 -20.72 6.24 13.25
C ILE A 296 -21.13 5.45 14.48
N VAL A 297 -21.07 4.14 14.36
CA VAL A 297 -21.08 3.24 15.52
C VAL A 297 -19.66 3.10 16.03
N VAL A 298 -19.34 3.76 17.15
CA VAL A 298 -18.04 3.61 17.80
C VAL A 298 -18.11 2.40 18.73
N PRO A 299 -17.32 1.33 18.48
CA PRO A 299 -17.26 0.20 19.40
C PRO A 299 -16.76 0.66 20.77
N GLN A 300 -17.46 0.28 21.84
CA GLN A 300 -17.06 0.70 23.19
C GLN A 300 -15.82 -0.04 23.69
N LYS A 301 -15.61 -1.29 23.26
CA LYS A 301 -14.50 -2.11 23.71
C LYS A 301 -14.05 -3.08 22.62
N ILE A 302 -12.74 -3.11 22.37
CA ILE A 302 -12.09 -4.13 21.56
C ILE A 302 -11.66 -5.24 22.51
N SER A 303 -12.25 -6.43 22.39
CA SER A 303 -12.07 -7.53 23.35
C SER A 303 -10.88 -8.43 23.02
N THR A 304 -10.58 -8.64 21.74
CA THR A 304 -9.48 -9.50 21.30
C THR A 304 -8.84 -8.98 20.01
N MET A 305 -7.52 -9.07 19.92
CA MET A 305 -6.74 -8.77 18.72
C MET A 305 -5.79 -9.94 18.44
N PRO A 306 -6.01 -10.71 17.37
CA PRO A 306 -5.09 -11.79 17.02
C PRO A 306 -3.79 -11.21 16.44
N LEU A 307 -2.68 -11.29 17.17
CA LEU A 307 -1.36 -10.81 16.74
C LEU A 307 -0.83 -11.60 15.52
N ASP A 308 -1.33 -12.80 15.28
CA ASP A 308 -0.97 -13.59 14.09
C ASP A 308 -1.37 -12.90 12.77
N MET A 309 -2.34 -11.98 12.81
CA MET A 309 -2.71 -11.17 11.64
C MET A 309 -1.56 -10.28 11.16
N MET A 310 -0.66 -9.86 12.05
CA MET A 310 0.50 -9.05 11.66
C MET A 310 1.43 -9.79 10.68
N ARG A 311 1.52 -11.14 10.77
CA ARG A 311 2.28 -11.95 9.83
C ARG A 311 1.66 -11.99 8.43
N ALA A 312 0.35 -11.76 8.33
CA ALA A 312 -0.36 -11.70 7.06
C ALA A 312 -0.24 -10.33 6.37
N ARG A 313 0.31 -9.33 7.04
CA ARG A 313 0.50 -7.98 6.47
C ARG A 313 1.31 -8.04 5.17
N PRO A 314 0.90 -7.32 4.12
CA PRO A 314 1.62 -7.34 2.85
C PRO A 314 3.04 -6.81 2.94
N ASP A 315 3.30 -5.75 3.72
CA ASP A 315 4.62 -5.17 3.93
C ASP A 315 5.59 -6.18 4.57
N VAL A 316 5.12 -6.93 5.58
CA VAL A 316 5.88 -8.02 6.21
C VAL A 316 6.17 -9.13 5.18
N LYS A 317 5.17 -9.50 4.37
CA LYS A 317 5.33 -10.51 3.31
C LYS A 317 6.27 -10.05 2.19
N ILE A 318 6.23 -8.79 1.80
CA ILE A 318 7.19 -8.21 0.85
C ILE A 318 8.62 -8.35 1.37
N ALA A 319 8.86 -7.94 2.62
CA ALA A 319 10.18 -8.02 3.24
C ALA A 319 10.67 -9.47 3.39
N GLU A 320 9.77 -10.40 3.76
CA GLU A 320 10.07 -11.84 3.82
C GLU A 320 10.49 -12.38 2.44
N ARG A 321 9.77 -12.02 1.37
CA ARG A 321 10.10 -12.44 0.00
C ARG A 321 11.41 -11.82 -0.49
N ARG A 322 11.69 -10.57 -0.11
CA ARG A 322 12.97 -9.93 -0.40
C ARG A 322 14.13 -10.65 0.29
N LEU A 323 13.99 -11.02 1.56
CA LEU A 323 14.98 -11.82 2.28
C LEU A 323 15.22 -13.18 1.59
N ALA A 324 14.15 -13.85 1.16
CA ALA A 324 14.24 -15.10 0.40
C ALA A 324 14.97 -14.91 -0.94
N ALA A 325 14.73 -13.81 -1.65
CA ALA A 325 15.39 -13.50 -2.91
C ALA A 325 16.90 -13.21 -2.72
N GLU A 326 17.28 -12.45 -1.69
CA GLU A 326 18.69 -12.18 -1.38
C GLU A 326 19.41 -13.46 -0.90
N THR A 327 18.73 -14.32 -0.15
CA THR A 327 19.27 -15.65 0.22
C THR A 327 19.56 -16.50 -1.03
N ALA A 328 18.67 -16.52 -2.00
CA ALA A 328 18.87 -17.20 -3.28
C ALA A 328 20.01 -16.57 -4.10
N SER A 329 20.21 -15.26 -4.01
CA SER A 329 21.27 -14.51 -4.70
C SER A 329 22.68 -14.95 -4.26
N ILE A 330 22.84 -15.42 -3.00
CA ILE A 330 24.09 -16.05 -2.52
C ILE A 330 24.40 -17.32 -3.33
N GLY A 331 23.39 -18.13 -3.62
CA GLY A 331 23.54 -19.32 -4.46
C GLY A 331 24.04 -19.00 -5.85
N VAL A 332 23.48 -17.96 -6.47
CA VAL A 332 23.92 -17.43 -7.78
C VAL A 332 25.37 -16.97 -7.73
N ALA A 333 25.76 -16.21 -6.70
CA ALA A 333 27.14 -15.76 -6.54
C ALA A 333 28.12 -16.93 -6.32
N LYS A 334 27.72 -17.94 -5.55
CA LYS A 334 28.52 -19.16 -5.32
C LYS A 334 28.64 -20.02 -6.57
N ALA A 335 27.62 -20.05 -7.44
CA ALA A 335 27.67 -20.78 -8.70
C ALA A 335 28.80 -20.29 -9.63
N LEU A 336 29.27 -19.08 -9.51
CA LEU A 336 30.42 -18.55 -10.27
C LEU A 336 31.76 -19.24 -9.95
N TRP A 337 31.86 -19.97 -8.84
CA TRP A 337 33.03 -20.80 -8.53
C TRP A 337 33.12 -22.06 -9.38
N PHE A 338 32.02 -22.49 -10.02
CA PHE A 338 31.90 -23.74 -10.75
C PHE A 338 31.99 -23.54 -12.26
N PRO A 339 32.38 -24.56 -13.03
CA PRO A 339 32.38 -24.49 -14.48
C PRO A 339 30.96 -24.35 -15.04
N ARG A 340 30.79 -23.50 -16.06
CA ARG A 340 29.56 -23.37 -16.81
C ARG A 340 29.63 -24.16 -18.11
N LEU A 341 28.54 -24.86 -18.41
CA LEU A 341 28.43 -25.70 -19.61
C LEU A 341 27.52 -24.98 -20.62
N PHE A 342 28.03 -24.83 -21.82
CA PHE A 342 27.29 -24.26 -22.95
C PHE A 342 27.20 -25.30 -24.08
N ILE A 343 26.09 -25.29 -24.81
CA ILE A 343 25.98 -25.97 -26.11
C ILE A 343 25.77 -24.85 -27.13
N SER A 344 26.73 -24.71 -28.04
CA SER A 344 26.67 -23.75 -29.11
C SER A 344 26.59 -24.45 -30.46
N GLY A 345 25.80 -23.93 -31.38
CA GLY A 345 25.67 -24.46 -32.72
C GLY A 345 25.44 -23.34 -33.72
N SER A 346 25.93 -23.50 -34.92
CA SER A 346 25.69 -22.57 -36.03
C SER A 346 25.38 -23.34 -37.31
N VAL A 347 24.44 -22.80 -38.08
CA VAL A 347 24.11 -23.26 -39.42
C VAL A 347 24.02 -22.07 -40.33
N GLY A 348 24.77 -22.07 -41.41
CA GLY A 348 24.80 -20.87 -42.26
C GLY A 348 25.48 -21.08 -43.60
N LEU A 349 25.69 -19.97 -44.28
CA LEU A 349 26.45 -19.88 -45.52
C LEU A 349 27.61 -18.90 -45.31
N GLN A 350 28.81 -19.37 -45.62
CA GLN A 350 30.02 -18.54 -45.54
C GLN A 350 30.82 -18.64 -46.83
N THR A 351 31.25 -17.52 -47.33
CA THR A 351 32.08 -17.49 -48.54
C THR A 351 33.12 -16.35 -48.45
N ARG A 352 34.19 -16.55 -49.19
CA ARG A 352 35.23 -15.50 -49.39
C ARG A 352 34.91 -14.54 -50.51
N ASP A 353 33.86 -14.82 -51.29
CA ASP A 353 33.44 -13.98 -52.40
C ASP A 353 31.95 -13.81 -52.37
N SER A 354 31.49 -12.57 -52.26
CA SER A 354 30.08 -12.22 -52.08
C SER A 354 29.16 -12.77 -53.18
N VAL A 355 29.68 -13.08 -54.34
CA VAL A 355 28.94 -13.58 -55.52
C VAL A 355 28.44 -15.01 -55.30
N ASN A 356 29.12 -15.82 -54.51
CA ASN A 356 28.84 -17.23 -54.34
C ASN A 356 28.25 -17.57 -52.97
N LEU A 357 27.75 -16.59 -52.23
CA LEU A 357 27.22 -16.81 -50.84
C LEU A 357 26.11 -17.85 -50.81
N PHE A 358 25.23 -17.86 -51.79
CA PHE A 358 24.10 -18.80 -51.83
C PHE A 358 24.36 -20.10 -52.57
N ASP A 359 25.61 -20.39 -52.88
CA ASP A 359 26.00 -21.70 -53.47
C ASP A 359 26.00 -22.78 -52.35
N LYS A 360 25.59 -24.02 -52.70
CA LYS A 360 25.63 -25.17 -51.79
C LYS A 360 27.04 -25.43 -51.22
N LYS A 361 28.11 -24.99 -51.93
CA LYS A 361 29.49 -25.08 -51.46
C LYS A 361 29.85 -24.12 -50.32
N SER A 362 28.99 -23.13 -50.04
CA SER A 362 29.16 -22.13 -48.99
C SER A 362 28.51 -22.61 -47.65
N PHE A 363 27.87 -23.75 -47.62
CA PHE A 363 27.19 -24.27 -46.44
C PHE A 363 28.18 -24.62 -45.33
N LEU A 364 27.87 -24.16 -44.11
CA LEU A 364 28.62 -24.41 -42.88
C LEU A 364 27.64 -24.84 -41.80
N ALA A 365 27.95 -25.88 -41.08
CA ALA A 365 27.23 -26.29 -39.87
C ALA A 365 28.22 -26.73 -38.81
N SER A 366 28.01 -26.30 -37.59
CA SER A 366 28.78 -26.69 -36.44
C SER A 366 27.89 -26.84 -35.22
N ILE A 367 28.17 -27.79 -34.37
CA ILE A 367 27.57 -27.94 -33.05
C ILE A 367 28.61 -28.53 -32.09
N GLY A 368 28.67 -27.99 -30.87
CA GLY A 368 29.59 -28.52 -29.89
C GLY A 368 29.34 -28.04 -28.48
N PRO A 369 29.59 -28.88 -27.47
CA PRO A 369 29.62 -28.45 -26.09
C PRO A 369 30.91 -27.65 -25.81
N SER A 370 30.80 -26.63 -24.96
CA SER A 370 31.93 -25.88 -24.45
C SER A 370 31.77 -25.67 -22.93
N VAL A 371 32.92 -25.69 -22.24
CA VAL A 371 32.98 -25.47 -20.80
C VAL A 371 33.80 -24.23 -20.54
N SER A 372 33.25 -23.29 -19.74
CA SER A 372 33.96 -22.10 -19.29
C SER A 372 34.09 -22.13 -17.78
N TRP A 373 35.33 -22.11 -17.28
CA TRP A 373 35.62 -22.12 -15.86
C TRP A 373 36.57 -20.98 -15.49
N PRO A 374 36.11 -19.95 -14.78
CA PRO A 374 36.98 -18.87 -14.36
C PRO A 374 37.83 -19.27 -13.15
N ILE A 375 39.05 -19.86 -13.41
CA ILE A 375 39.93 -20.37 -12.36
C ILE A 375 40.52 -19.24 -11.51
N PHE A 376 40.78 -18.07 -12.09
CA PHE A 376 41.34 -16.91 -11.39
C PHE A 376 40.79 -15.59 -11.91
N GLN A 377 40.18 -14.83 -11.02
CA GLN A 377 39.61 -13.49 -11.33
C GLN A 377 40.06 -12.43 -10.29
N GLY A 378 41.27 -12.51 -9.77
CA GLY A 378 41.80 -11.50 -8.84
C GLY A 378 40.96 -11.28 -7.57
N GLY A 379 40.24 -12.28 -7.10
CA GLY A 379 39.36 -12.19 -5.91
C GLY A 379 37.94 -11.69 -6.20
N ALA A 380 37.56 -11.36 -7.44
CA ALA A 380 36.25 -10.80 -7.77
C ALA A 380 35.09 -11.74 -7.38
N ILE A 381 35.21 -13.06 -7.59
CA ILE A 381 34.16 -14.03 -7.20
C ILE A 381 33.97 -14.03 -5.67
N TYR A 382 35.07 -14.04 -4.91
CA TYR A 382 35.01 -13.96 -3.45
C TYR A 382 34.31 -12.68 -2.98
N ALA A 383 34.69 -11.52 -3.55
CA ALA A 383 34.07 -10.25 -3.23
C ALA A 383 32.57 -10.24 -3.57
N ASN A 384 32.16 -10.82 -4.72
CA ASN A 384 30.75 -10.94 -5.11
C ASN A 384 29.95 -11.81 -4.14
N VAL A 385 30.52 -12.94 -3.65
CA VAL A 385 29.87 -13.78 -2.65
C VAL A 385 29.71 -13.02 -1.33
N LYS A 386 30.77 -12.32 -0.86
CA LYS A 386 30.69 -11.51 0.36
C LYS A 386 29.71 -10.37 0.25
N ALA A 387 29.62 -9.73 -0.91
CA ALA A 387 28.62 -8.69 -1.15
C ALA A 387 27.19 -9.26 -1.16
N ALA A 388 26.96 -10.47 -1.68
CA ALA A 388 25.66 -11.13 -1.63
C ALA A 388 25.28 -11.54 -0.19
N GLU A 389 26.25 -12.06 0.60
CA GLU A 389 26.02 -12.35 2.03
C GLU A 389 25.64 -11.08 2.81
N ALA A 390 26.36 -9.96 2.60
CA ALA A 390 26.03 -8.70 3.25
C ALA A 390 24.66 -8.13 2.85
N ARG A 391 24.22 -8.31 1.57
CA ARG A 391 22.86 -7.93 1.15
C ARG A 391 21.79 -8.80 1.83
N MET A 392 22.02 -10.10 2.00
CA MET A 392 21.11 -10.97 2.73
C MET A 392 21.01 -10.54 4.20
N ASP A 393 22.15 -10.24 4.86
CA ASP A 393 22.15 -9.74 6.25
C ASP A 393 21.40 -8.41 6.36
N GLN A 394 21.57 -7.50 5.39
CA GLN A 394 20.80 -6.25 5.32
C GLN A 394 19.30 -6.53 5.19
N ALA A 395 18.89 -7.42 4.30
CA ALA A 395 17.49 -7.79 4.12
C ALA A 395 16.88 -8.43 5.38
N ALA A 396 17.68 -9.21 6.14
CA ALA A 396 17.24 -9.76 7.42
C ALA A 396 17.00 -8.69 8.48
N LEU A 397 17.88 -7.68 8.56
CA LEU A 397 17.69 -6.53 9.45
C LEU A 397 16.49 -5.66 9.04
N GLU A 398 16.29 -5.43 7.74
CA GLU A 398 15.12 -4.72 7.20
C GLU A 398 13.82 -5.46 7.54
N TYR A 399 13.80 -6.80 7.39
CA TYR A 399 12.64 -7.62 7.78
C TYR A 399 12.32 -7.50 9.28
N ALA A 400 13.35 -7.56 10.15
CA ALA A 400 13.16 -7.38 11.59
C ALA A 400 12.61 -5.98 11.91
N LEU A 401 13.14 -4.93 11.29
CA LEU A 401 12.69 -3.54 11.47
C LEU A 401 11.21 -3.36 11.05
N ILE A 402 10.78 -3.99 9.95
CA ILE A 402 9.39 -3.92 9.49
C ILE A 402 8.45 -4.57 10.52
N ILE A 403 8.85 -5.70 11.12
CA ILE A 403 8.08 -6.35 12.19
C ILE A 403 7.98 -5.44 13.42
N GLU A 404 9.08 -4.82 13.84
CA GLU A 404 9.09 -3.87 14.97
C GLU A 404 8.16 -2.68 14.72
N ASN A 405 8.23 -2.10 13.53
CA ASN A 405 7.37 -0.99 13.13
C ASN A 405 5.90 -1.40 13.09
N ALA A 406 5.58 -2.56 12.50
CA ALA A 406 4.21 -3.08 12.47
C ALA A 406 3.65 -3.26 13.89
N TYR A 407 4.46 -3.78 14.80
CA TYR A 407 4.09 -3.91 16.19
C TYR A 407 3.86 -2.54 16.87
N ALA A 408 4.76 -1.58 16.63
CA ALA A 408 4.62 -0.22 17.16
C ALA A 408 3.35 0.48 16.62
N GLU A 409 3.03 0.29 15.33
CA GLU A 409 1.80 0.82 14.72
C GLU A 409 0.55 0.28 15.40
N VAL A 410 0.44 -1.04 15.61
CA VAL A 410 -0.71 -1.65 16.30
C VAL A 410 -0.85 -1.09 17.71
N ARG A 411 0.25 -1.03 18.47
CA ARG A 411 0.23 -0.53 19.84
C ARG A 411 -0.15 0.95 19.92
N ASN A 412 0.40 1.76 19.02
CA ASN A 412 0.12 3.20 18.96
C ASN A 412 -1.36 3.46 18.58
N SER A 413 -1.86 2.76 17.56
CA SER A 413 -3.24 2.90 17.11
C SER A 413 -4.24 2.46 18.18
N TYR A 414 -3.96 1.37 18.90
CA TYR A 414 -4.79 0.91 20.01
C TYR A 414 -4.78 1.91 21.18
N SER A 415 -3.61 2.41 21.56
CA SER A 415 -3.49 3.41 22.61
C SER A 415 -4.21 4.71 22.24
N ALA A 416 -4.03 5.19 21.00
CA ALA A 416 -4.70 6.38 20.51
C ALA A 416 -6.23 6.21 20.52
N TYR A 417 -6.74 5.07 20.05
CA TYR A 417 -8.16 4.74 20.09
C TYR A 417 -8.70 4.78 21.52
N THR A 418 -8.04 4.11 22.48
CA THR A 418 -8.49 4.02 23.85
C THR A 418 -8.49 5.38 24.55
N GLN A 419 -7.43 6.17 24.38
CA GLN A 419 -7.34 7.50 25.01
C GLN A 419 -8.36 8.47 24.42
N GLU A 420 -8.56 8.43 23.10
CA GLU A 420 -9.57 9.30 22.46
C GLU A 420 -11.00 8.90 22.87
N TYR A 421 -11.27 7.60 23.08
CA TYR A 421 -12.55 7.17 23.62
C TYR A 421 -12.82 7.74 25.02
N HIS A 422 -11.81 7.74 25.89
CA HIS A 422 -11.95 8.38 27.21
C HIS A 422 -12.18 9.89 27.10
N ARG A 423 -11.46 10.57 26.19
CA ARG A 423 -11.64 11.99 25.89
C ARG A 423 -13.07 12.28 25.40
N TYR A 424 -13.59 11.46 24.49
CA TYR A 424 -14.95 11.57 23.98
C TYR A 424 -16.00 11.49 25.11
N GLN A 425 -15.86 10.54 26.03
CA GLN A 425 -16.78 10.42 27.17
C GLN A 425 -16.74 11.66 28.08
N ALA A 426 -15.55 12.18 28.35
CA ALA A 426 -15.39 13.42 29.11
C ALA A 426 -16.03 14.63 28.40
N LEU A 427 -15.80 14.75 27.09
CA LEU A 427 -16.41 15.81 26.27
C LEU A 427 -17.92 15.71 26.22
N LYS A 428 -18.49 14.50 26.15
CA LYS A 428 -19.94 14.29 26.20
C LYS A 428 -20.56 14.78 27.51
N ALA A 429 -19.89 14.51 28.62
CA ALA A 429 -20.32 15.02 29.94
C ALA A 429 -20.15 16.55 30.01
N ALA A 430 -19.06 17.11 29.47
CA ALA A 430 -18.80 18.54 29.45
C ALA A 430 -19.83 19.30 28.58
N VAL A 431 -20.20 18.79 27.42
CA VAL A 431 -21.25 19.38 26.55
C VAL A 431 -22.59 19.44 27.27
N LYS A 432 -22.94 18.35 27.99
CA LYS A 432 -24.18 18.34 28.81
C LYS A 432 -24.14 19.43 29.88
N ALA A 433 -23.06 19.51 30.65
CA ALA A 433 -22.90 20.54 31.70
C ALA A 433 -22.92 21.96 31.14
N ALA A 434 -22.28 22.18 29.98
CA ALA A 434 -22.28 23.46 29.29
C ALA A 434 -23.70 23.85 28.78
N SER A 435 -24.46 22.89 28.28
CA SER A 435 -25.85 23.11 27.86
C SER A 435 -26.74 23.50 29.03
N ASP A 436 -26.58 22.81 30.18
CA ASP A 436 -27.28 23.17 31.40
C ASP A 436 -26.91 24.59 31.88
N ALA A 437 -25.61 24.94 31.83
CA ALA A 437 -25.11 26.27 32.17
C ALA A 437 -25.72 27.36 31.25
N VAL A 438 -25.84 27.12 29.95
CA VAL A 438 -26.54 28.08 29.03
C VAL A 438 -27.98 28.28 29.44
N THR A 439 -28.69 27.21 29.78
CA THR A 439 -30.10 27.29 30.22
C THR A 439 -30.24 28.11 31.49
N ILE A 440 -29.43 27.81 32.51
CA ILE A 440 -29.44 28.53 33.79
C ILE A 440 -29.03 29.99 33.60
N SER A 441 -28.00 30.29 32.82
CA SER A 441 -27.53 31.65 32.55
C SER A 441 -28.61 32.49 31.86
N ASN A 442 -29.31 31.89 30.90
CA ASN A 442 -30.43 32.56 30.21
C ASN A 442 -31.60 32.90 31.19
N ASP A 443 -31.93 31.96 32.08
CA ASP A 443 -32.99 32.18 33.06
C ASP A 443 -32.61 33.27 34.08
N LEU A 444 -31.36 33.26 34.56
CA LEU A 444 -30.85 34.29 35.47
C LEU A 444 -30.86 35.71 34.81
N TYR A 445 -30.46 35.76 33.53
CA TYR A 445 -30.48 36.99 32.76
C TYR A 445 -31.92 37.50 32.54
N LYS A 446 -32.86 36.64 32.14
CA LYS A 446 -34.27 37.01 31.96
C LYS A 446 -34.90 37.57 33.21
N ASN A 447 -34.50 37.06 34.40
CA ASN A 447 -34.97 37.55 35.71
C ASN A 447 -34.15 38.74 36.25
N GLY A 448 -33.20 39.29 35.49
CA GLY A 448 -32.40 40.43 35.90
C GLY A 448 -31.39 40.15 37.03
N LEU A 449 -31.09 38.90 37.30
CA LEU A 449 -30.20 38.46 38.38
C LEU A 449 -28.72 38.39 37.99
N LYS A 450 -28.42 38.34 36.69
CA LYS A 450 -27.08 38.31 36.12
C LYS A 450 -26.98 39.10 34.82
N ASP A 451 -25.77 39.56 34.51
CA ASP A 451 -25.47 40.24 33.27
C ASP A 451 -25.43 39.28 32.07
N PHE A 452 -25.67 39.85 30.88
CA PHE A 452 -25.68 39.08 29.62
C PHE A 452 -24.34 38.43 29.32
N ASN A 453 -23.22 38.96 29.81
CA ASN A 453 -21.88 38.38 29.67
C ASN A 453 -21.81 36.90 30.15
N ASN A 454 -22.55 36.54 31.20
CA ASN A 454 -22.63 35.16 31.67
C ASN A 454 -23.28 34.23 30.65
N VAL A 455 -24.28 34.71 29.91
CA VAL A 455 -24.94 33.97 28.84
C VAL A 455 -23.99 33.77 27.67
N LEU A 456 -23.25 34.83 27.28
CA LEU A 456 -22.28 34.77 26.19
C LEU A 456 -21.15 33.81 26.47
N ASP A 457 -20.59 33.82 27.69
CA ASP A 457 -19.51 32.92 28.08
C ASP A 457 -19.98 31.46 28.12
N ALA A 458 -21.17 31.19 28.61
CA ALA A 458 -21.77 29.88 28.59
C ALA A 458 -22.03 29.37 27.14
N GLN A 459 -22.57 30.25 26.25
CA GLN A 459 -22.79 29.92 24.85
C GLN A 459 -21.47 29.62 24.11
N ARG A 460 -20.41 30.42 24.33
CA ARG A 460 -19.11 30.22 23.73
C ARG A 460 -18.51 28.87 24.16
N SER A 461 -18.56 28.58 25.47
CA SER A 461 -18.04 27.31 26.03
C SER A 461 -18.80 26.14 25.46
N ARG A 462 -20.14 26.22 25.35
CA ARG A 462 -20.95 25.16 24.75
C ARG A 462 -20.56 24.92 23.28
N LEU A 463 -20.49 25.98 22.46
CA LEU A 463 -20.12 25.88 21.05
C LEU A 463 -18.75 25.20 20.87
N GLN A 464 -17.75 25.63 21.66
CA GLN A 464 -16.42 25.05 21.59
C GLN A 464 -16.44 23.55 21.94
N LEU A 465 -17.13 23.17 23.03
CA LEU A 465 -17.22 21.79 23.47
C LEU A 465 -18.02 20.92 22.49
N GLU A 466 -19.09 21.42 21.88
CA GLU A 466 -19.84 20.73 20.83
C GLU A 466 -18.95 20.48 19.59
N GLU A 467 -18.15 21.46 19.16
CA GLU A 467 -17.21 21.30 18.07
C GLU A 467 -16.11 20.27 18.40
N GLU A 468 -15.54 20.34 19.60
CA GLU A 468 -14.55 19.35 20.06
C GLU A 468 -15.14 17.94 20.16
N LEU A 469 -16.39 17.80 20.58
CA LEU A 469 -17.08 16.51 20.67
C LEU A 469 -17.25 15.87 19.27
N VAL A 470 -17.64 16.66 18.26
CA VAL A 470 -17.76 16.18 16.88
C VAL A 470 -16.41 15.76 16.33
N ILE A 471 -15.36 16.56 16.56
CA ILE A 471 -13.99 16.24 16.13
C ILE A 471 -13.52 14.97 16.82
N SER A 472 -13.74 14.83 18.13
CA SER A 472 -13.32 13.64 18.89
C SER A 472 -14.02 12.38 18.39
N ARG A 473 -15.32 12.45 18.04
CA ARG A 473 -16.06 11.32 17.47
C ARG A 473 -15.47 10.88 16.12
N GLY A 474 -15.16 11.83 15.25
CA GLY A 474 -14.47 11.53 13.99
C GLY A 474 -13.09 10.91 14.21
N GLN A 475 -12.34 11.45 15.18
CA GLN A 475 -10.98 10.99 15.48
C GLN A 475 -10.93 9.56 16.03
N ILE A 476 -11.89 9.15 16.87
CA ILE A 476 -12.01 7.76 17.33
C ILE A 476 -12.14 6.82 16.13
N THR A 477 -12.99 7.19 15.16
CA THR A 477 -13.20 6.38 13.97
C THR A 477 -11.94 6.30 13.10
N LEU A 478 -11.22 7.40 12.97
CA LEU A 478 -9.93 7.40 12.26
C LEU A 478 -8.90 6.49 12.93
N TYR A 479 -8.81 6.51 14.27
CA TYR A 479 -7.92 5.61 15.01
C TYR A 479 -8.36 4.15 14.90
N LEU A 480 -9.66 3.89 14.81
CA LEU A 480 -10.16 2.53 14.56
C LEU A 480 -9.76 2.05 13.16
N ILE A 481 -9.85 2.90 12.14
CA ILE A 481 -9.40 2.60 10.78
C ILE A 481 -7.88 2.33 10.77
N ASP A 482 -7.10 3.15 11.47
CA ASP A 482 -5.65 2.94 11.60
C ASP A 482 -5.31 1.63 12.29
N LEU A 483 -6.07 1.24 13.29
CA LEU A 483 -5.90 -0.04 13.96
C LEU A 483 -6.20 -1.22 13.02
N TYR A 484 -7.29 -1.16 12.23
CA TYR A 484 -7.57 -2.19 11.22
C TYR A 484 -6.47 -2.25 10.16
N LYS A 485 -5.98 -1.12 9.68
CA LYS A 485 -4.83 -1.07 8.76
C LYS A 485 -3.60 -1.73 9.38
N ALA A 486 -3.25 -1.36 10.62
CA ALA A 486 -2.09 -1.88 11.32
C ALA A 486 -2.15 -3.41 11.54
N LEU A 487 -3.35 -3.97 11.64
CA LEU A 487 -3.59 -5.42 11.71
C LEU A 487 -3.61 -6.10 10.33
N GLY A 488 -3.35 -5.36 9.23
CA GLY A 488 -3.40 -5.91 7.87
C GLY A 488 -4.80 -6.03 7.31
N GLY A 489 -5.77 -5.27 7.85
CA GLY A 489 -7.16 -5.24 7.39
C GLY A 489 -7.30 -4.72 5.96
N GLY A 490 -8.31 -5.20 5.23
CA GLY A 490 -8.56 -4.84 3.83
C GLY A 490 -8.09 -5.89 2.82
N LEU A 491 -7.50 -7.00 3.28
CA LEU A 491 -7.21 -8.17 2.45
C LEU A 491 -8.45 -9.07 2.41
N SER A 492 -8.96 -9.37 1.21
CA SER A 492 -9.83 -10.54 1.03
C SER A 492 -8.99 -11.79 1.29
N ALA A 493 -9.55 -12.73 2.05
CA ALA A 493 -8.94 -14.04 2.27
C ALA A 493 -9.12 -14.92 1.02
N ASP A 494 -8.45 -14.56 -0.11
CA ASP A 494 -8.36 -15.38 -1.32
C ASP A 494 -6.90 -15.79 -1.60
#